data_2e485caa0d278b3708a8154e0cec4ec0
#
_entry.id   2e485caa0d278b3708a8154e0cec4ec0
#
_cell.length_a   1.000
_cell.length_b   1.000
_cell.length_c   1.000
_cell.angle_alpha   90.00
_cell.angle_beta   90.00
_cell.angle_gamma   90.00
#
_symmetry.space_group_name_H-M   'P 1'
#
loop_
_entity.id
_entity.type
_entity.pdbx_description
1 polymer ?
#
loop_
_entity_poly.entity_id
_entity_poly.type
_entity_poly.pdbx_seq_one_letter_code
_entity_poly.pdbx_strand_id
1 'polypeptide(L)'
;NTSNFSTANLQGVFTMLFGSYFGDWDSQDNFLRAALAQGKVLTNVWSGRVHYQLHHMGLGENIGYGVKLTQNSIGSLYFSSPTGITGRWIHHGLMGDPTLRNDVVAPVSNVVATKVGNNCNISWTASPEPGILGYNIYMKNDTNTNYVKINSALIAGTTYTDNCLLYKGIYKYMVRAY
;
A
#
# COMPACT_ATOMS: atom_id res chain seq x y z
N ASN A 1 -24.05 -3.02 -16.16
CA ASN A 1 -24.20 -2.26 -17.39
C ASN A 1 -23.39 -0.97 -17.26
N THR A 2 -22.74 -0.53 -18.33
CA THR A 2 -21.93 0.69 -18.39
C THR A 2 -22.74 1.95 -18.06
N SER A 3 -24.00 2.01 -18.46
CA SER A 3 -24.91 3.11 -18.10
C SER A 3 -25.11 3.29 -16.59
N ASN A 4 -24.88 2.26 -15.78
CA ASN A 4 -24.95 2.40 -14.33
C ASN A 4 -23.88 3.35 -13.77
N PHE A 5 -22.75 3.52 -14.45
CA PHE A 5 -21.72 4.45 -14.03
C PHE A 5 -22.17 5.91 -14.09
N SER A 6 -23.09 6.26 -14.99
CA SER A 6 -23.60 7.63 -15.09
C SER A 6 -24.49 8.04 -13.90
N THR A 7 -25.10 7.07 -13.23
CA THR A 7 -25.99 7.29 -12.08
C THR A 7 -25.39 6.84 -10.75
N ALA A 8 -24.37 6.01 -10.77
CA ALA A 8 -23.70 5.53 -9.56
C ALA A 8 -22.88 6.64 -8.90
N ASN A 9 -23.03 6.79 -7.58
CA ASN A 9 -22.19 7.69 -6.82
C ASN A 9 -20.89 6.99 -6.40
N LEU A 10 -19.97 6.80 -7.34
CA LEU A 10 -18.65 6.21 -7.05
C LEU A 10 -17.83 7.15 -6.20
N GLN A 11 -17.19 6.61 -5.17
CA GLN A 11 -16.32 7.36 -4.27
C GLN A 11 -14.84 6.98 -4.42
N GLY A 12 -14.55 5.91 -5.15
CA GLY A 12 -13.18 5.42 -5.36
C GLY A 12 -12.47 6.19 -6.46
N VAL A 13 -11.24 6.58 -6.20
CA VAL A 13 -10.32 7.16 -7.20
C VAL A 13 -9.76 6.07 -8.12
N PHE A 14 -9.51 4.90 -7.55
CA PHE A 14 -9.02 3.71 -8.25
C PHE A 14 -10.13 2.68 -8.35
N THR A 15 -10.29 2.08 -9.53
CA THR A 15 -11.15 0.92 -9.71
C THR A 15 -10.38 -0.25 -10.31
N MET A 16 -10.78 -1.45 -9.94
CA MET A 16 -10.23 -2.69 -10.47
C MET A 16 -11.36 -3.51 -11.04
N LEU A 17 -11.31 -3.76 -12.33
CA LEU A 17 -12.30 -4.55 -13.03
C LEU A 17 -11.74 -5.93 -13.34
N PHE A 18 -12.60 -6.91 -13.23
CA PHE A 18 -12.32 -8.29 -13.56
C PHE A 18 -13.47 -8.87 -14.37
N GLY A 19 -13.15 -9.48 -15.48
CA GLY A 19 -14.13 -10.15 -16.32
C GLY A 19 -13.79 -10.11 -17.80
N SER A 20 -14.42 -11.01 -18.56
CA SER A 20 -14.27 -11.08 -20.00
C SER A 20 -14.87 -9.84 -20.67
N TYR A 21 -14.22 -9.36 -21.70
CA TYR A 21 -14.66 -8.23 -22.55
C TYR A 21 -14.71 -6.84 -21.85
N PHE A 22 -14.43 -6.74 -20.55
CA PHE A 22 -14.38 -5.43 -19.89
C PHE A 22 -13.22 -4.56 -20.36
N GLY A 23 -12.20 -5.18 -20.93
CA GLY A 23 -11.04 -4.53 -21.50
C GLY A 23 -11.12 -4.20 -22.98
N ASP A 24 -12.26 -4.40 -23.64
CA ASP A 24 -12.45 -4.08 -25.06
C ASP A 24 -12.57 -2.56 -25.27
N TRP A 25 -11.46 -1.88 -25.02
CA TRP A 25 -11.36 -0.42 -24.95
C TRP A 25 -11.63 0.28 -26.28
N ASP A 26 -11.63 -0.44 -27.39
CA ASP A 26 -12.01 0.00 -28.74
C ASP A 26 -13.54 0.02 -28.94
N SER A 27 -14.28 -0.69 -28.08
CA SER A 27 -15.74 -0.65 -28.06
C SER A 27 -16.25 0.69 -27.56
N GLN A 28 -17.27 1.25 -28.19
CA GLN A 28 -17.87 2.53 -27.80
C GLN A 28 -18.44 2.48 -26.38
N ASP A 29 -19.05 1.38 -26.01
CA ASP A 29 -19.66 1.16 -24.69
C ASP A 29 -18.84 0.13 -23.90
N ASN A 30 -17.85 0.61 -23.16
CA ASN A 30 -16.83 -0.20 -22.54
C ASN A 30 -16.66 0.12 -21.05
N PHE A 31 -16.50 -0.88 -20.20
CA PHE A 31 -16.38 -0.72 -18.75
C PHE A 31 -15.13 0.05 -18.32
N LEU A 32 -13.99 -0.14 -19.00
CA LEU A 32 -12.77 0.60 -18.69
C LEU A 32 -12.96 2.11 -18.85
N ARG A 33 -13.67 2.51 -19.90
CA ARG A 33 -13.92 3.92 -20.20
C ARG A 33 -15.06 4.49 -19.35
N ALA A 34 -16.12 3.70 -19.12
CA ALA A 34 -17.32 4.15 -18.42
C ALA A 34 -17.04 4.62 -17.00
N ALA A 35 -16.14 3.93 -16.27
CA ALA A 35 -15.75 4.33 -14.93
C ALA A 35 -15.06 5.71 -14.91
N LEU A 36 -14.15 5.96 -15.86
CA LEU A 36 -13.46 7.23 -15.99
C LEU A 36 -14.39 8.37 -16.44
N ALA A 37 -15.31 8.07 -17.35
CA ALA A 37 -16.26 9.05 -17.87
C ALA A 37 -17.21 9.61 -16.78
N GLN A 38 -17.40 8.91 -15.69
CA GLN A 38 -18.16 9.37 -14.53
C GLN A 38 -17.45 10.54 -13.79
N GLY A 39 -16.12 10.66 -13.90
CA GLY A 39 -15.35 11.82 -13.48
C GLY A 39 -14.76 11.77 -12.06
N LYS A 40 -15.11 10.78 -11.23
CA LYS A 40 -14.51 10.59 -9.90
C LYS A 40 -13.42 9.53 -9.91
N VAL A 41 -13.57 8.50 -10.71
CA VAL A 41 -12.54 7.51 -10.94
C VAL A 41 -11.48 8.10 -11.85
N LEU A 42 -10.24 8.15 -11.39
CA LEU A 42 -9.11 8.72 -12.14
C LEU A 42 -8.26 7.63 -12.81
N THR A 43 -8.34 6.41 -12.32
CA THR A 43 -7.62 5.27 -12.88
C THR A 43 -8.42 3.99 -12.73
N ASN A 44 -8.46 3.24 -13.80
CA ASN A 44 -9.16 1.97 -13.88
C ASN A 44 -8.22 0.88 -14.40
N VAL A 45 -8.07 -0.20 -13.65
CA VAL A 45 -7.28 -1.37 -14.02
C VAL A 45 -8.22 -2.50 -14.36
N TRP A 46 -7.98 -3.16 -15.46
CA TRP A 46 -8.71 -4.36 -15.87
C TRP A 46 -7.77 -5.56 -15.97
N SER A 47 -8.29 -6.72 -15.60
CA SER A 47 -7.68 -8.01 -15.88
C SER A 47 -8.70 -9.03 -16.30
N GLY A 48 -8.38 -9.84 -17.29
CA GLY A 48 -9.22 -10.96 -17.72
C GLY A 48 -9.39 -12.06 -16.66
N ARG A 49 -8.51 -12.09 -15.66
CA ARG A 49 -8.59 -12.91 -14.46
C ARG A 49 -8.14 -12.08 -13.26
N VAL A 50 -8.65 -12.40 -12.07
CA VAL A 50 -8.22 -11.71 -10.83
C VAL A 50 -6.77 -12.05 -10.56
N HIS A 51 -5.87 -11.15 -10.93
CA HIS A 51 -4.43 -11.36 -10.81
C HIS A 51 -3.71 -10.02 -10.77
N TYR A 52 -3.88 -9.28 -9.67
CA TYR A 52 -3.31 -7.95 -9.50
C TYR A 52 -2.20 -7.95 -8.46
N GLN A 53 -1.07 -7.34 -8.81
CA GLN A 53 0.08 -7.12 -7.92
C GLN A 53 0.13 -5.64 -7.52
N LEU A 54 -0.93 -5.14 -6.88
CA LEU A 54 -1.06 -3.73 -6.52
C LEU A 54 -0.69 -3.41 -5.06
N HIS A 55 -0.17 -4.38 -4.32
CA HIS A 55 0.16 -4.24 -2.90
C HIS A 55 1.22 -3.16 -2.62
N HIS A 56 2.07 -2.85 -3.59
CA HIS A 56 3.07 -1.78 -3.48
C HIS A 56 2.45 -0.37 -3.36
N MET A 57 1.19 -0.18 -3.77
CA MET A 57 0.47 1.07 -3.52
C MET A 57 0.33 1.35 -2.02
N GLY A 58 0.21 0.32 -1.19
CA GLY A 58 0.25 0.44 0.27
C GLY A 58 1.64 0.84 0.83
N LEU A 59 2.68 0.79 0.01
CA LEU A 59 4.04 1.24 0.33
C LEU A 59 4.38 2.59 -0.33
N GLY A 60 3.41 3.23 -0.98
CA GLY A 60 3.56 4.53 -1.60
C GLY A 60 3.91 4.51 -3.09
N GLU A 61 3.97 3.36 -3.72
CA GLU A 61 4.18 3.27 -5.16
C GLU A 61 2.92 3.67 -5.94
N ASN A 62 3.12 4.14 -7.17
CA ASN A 62 2.01 4.48 -8.06
C ASN A 62 1.35 3.24 -8.66
N ILE A 63 0.11 3.40 -9.12
CA ILE A 63 -0.65 2.28 -9.69
C ILE A 63 0.00 1.71 -10.95
N GLY A 64 0.65 2.53 -11.76
CA GLY A 64 1.37 2.10 -12.95
C GLY A 64 2.50 1.14 -12.64
N TYR A 65 3.23 1.36 -11.54
CA TYR A 65 4.24 0.41 -11.06
C TYR A 65 3.61 -0.96 -10.75
N GLY A 66 2.50 -0.99 -10.01
CA GLY A 66 1.80 -2.22 -9.69
C GLY A 66 1.28 -2.96 -10.92
N VAL A 67 0.75 -2.25 -11.91
CA VAL A 67 0.31 -2.84 -13.18
C VAL A 67 1.50 -3.41 -13.97
N LYS A 68 2.60 -2.67 -14.08
CA LYS A 68 3.84 -3.15 -14.71
C LYS A 68 4.38 -4.40 -14.01
N LEU A 69 4.37 -4.43 -12.68
CA LEU A 69 4.76 -5.59 -11.89
C LEU A 69 3.84 -6.80 -12.20
N THR A 70 2.54 -6.57 -12.28
CA THR A 70 1.56 -7.59 -12.63
C THR A 70 1.81 -8.16 -14.02
N GLN A 71 2.01 -7.31 -15.03
CA GLN A 71 2.27 -7.73 -16.41
C GLN A 71 3.58 -8.52 -16.56
N ASN A 72 4.58 -8.19 -15.76
CA ASN A 72 5.89 -8.85 -15.78
C ASN A 72 5.99 -10.05 -14.83
N SER A 73 4.95 -10.38 -14.09
CA SER A 73 4.94 -11.55 -13.20
C SER A 73 4.91 -12.84 -14.00
N ILE A 74 6.07 -13.47 -14.15
CA ILE A 74 6.27 -14.69 -14.96
C ILE A 74 6.38 -15.97 -14.12
N GLY A 75 6.21 -15.88 -12.83
CA GLY A 75 6.40 -17.02 -11.92
C GLY A 75 5.60 -16.90 -10.65
N SER A 76 5.95 -17.71 -9.68
CA SER A 76 5.31 -17.83 -8.37
C SER A 76 5.78 -16.81 -7.34
N LEU A 77 6.44 -15.72 -7.73
CA LEU A 77 7.07 -14.78 -6.79
C LEU A 77 6.09 -14.23 -5.75
N TYR A 78 4.88 -13.89 -6.20
CA TYR A 78 3.82 -13.37 -5.33
C TYR A 78 2.59 -14.26 -5.27
N PHE A 79 2.40 -15.11 -6.26
CA PHE A 79 1.23 -15.96 -6.37
C PHE A 79 1.54 -17.21 -7.19
N SER A 80 1.46 -18.35 -6.55
CA SER A 80 1.48 -19.64 -7.22
C SER A 80 0.09 -19.94 -7.74
N SER A 81 -0.12 -19.77 -9.04
CA SER A 81 -1.39 -20.18 -9.65
C SER A 81 -1.48 -21.70 -9.70
N PRO A 82 -2.49 -22.32 -9.10
CA PRO A 82 -2.69 -23.76 -9.20
C PRO A 82 -2.94 -24.23 -10.63
N THR A 83 -3.26 -23.31 -11.54
CA THR A 83 -3.47 -23.60 -12.97
C THR A 83 -2.24 -23.34 -13.83
N GLY A 84 -1.10 -22.93 -13.25
CA GLY A 84 0.10 -22.57 -13.98
C GLY A 84 -0.02 -21.27 -14.81
N ILE A 85 -1.16 -20.57 -14.75
CA ILE A 85 -1.36 -19.30 -15.44
C ILE A 85 -0.69 -18.20 -14.62
N THR A 86 0.30 -17.54 -15.20
CA THR A 86 0.98 -16.39 -14.61
C THR A 86 0.44 -15.08 -15.18
N GLY A 87 0.76 -13.96 -14.56
CA GLY A 87 0.35 -12.63 -15.04
C GLY A 87 0.72 -12.38 -16.51
N ARG A 88 1.80 -12.97 -16.99
CA ARG A 88 2.26 -12.87 -18.39
C ARG A 88 1.26 -13.42 -19.42
N TRP A 89 0.42 -14.38 -19.03
CA TRP A 89 -0.56 -15.01 -19.92
C TRP A 89 -1.96 -14.40 -19.80
N ILE A 90 -2.09 -13.37 -18.97
CA ILE A 90 -3.37 -12.72 -18.73
C ILE A 90 -3.26 -11.28 -19.26
N HIS A 91 -4.27 -10.84 -19.99
CA HIS A 91 -4.36 -9.46 -20.42
C HIS A 91 -4.63 -8.56 -19.24
N HIS A 92 -3.82 -7.53 -19.08
CA HIS A 92 -3.97 -6.46 -18.10
C HIS A 92 -3.97 -5.14 -18.83
N GLY A 93 -4.95 -4.30 -18.53
CA GLY A 93 -5.06 -2.96 -19.05
C GLY A 93 -5.14 -1.93 -17.93
N LEU A 94 -4.52 -0.78 -18.12
CA LEU A 94 -4.69 0.39 -17.28
C LEU A 94 -5.16 1.54 -18.15
N MET A 95 -6.20 2.22 -17.72
CA MET A 95 -6.72 3.43 -18.35
C MET A 95 -6.85 4.52 -17.29
N GLY A 96 -6.38 5.73 -17.61
CA GLY A 96 -6.27 6.84 -16.69
C GLY A 96 -4.81 7.16 -16.37
N ASP A 97 -4.58 7.90 -15.30
CA ASP A 97 -3.24 8.37 -14.92
C ASP A 97 -2.44 7.29 -14.16
N PRO A 98 -1.37 6.73 -14.74
CA PRO A 98 -0.56 5.70 -14.10
C PRO A 98 0.30 6.23 -12.94
N THR A 99 0.47 7.54 -12.80
CA THR A 99 1.32 8.16 -11.77
C THR A 99 0.62 8.32 -10.43
N LEU A 100 -0.69 8.12 -10.39
CA LEU A 100 -1.48 8.23 -9.17
C LEU A 100 -1.07 7.18 -8.14
N ARG A 101 -1.07 7.59 -6.89
CA ARG A 101 -0.75 6.76 -5.73
C ARG A 101 -1.73 7.02 -4.60
N ASN A 102 -1.78 6.11 -3.64
CA ASN A 102 -2.47 6.37 -2.39
C ASN A 102 -1.78 7.53 -1.66
N ASP A 103 -2.57 8.22 -0.84
CA ASP A 103 -2.00 9.20 0.08
C ASP A 103 -1.05 8.49 1.05
N VAL A 104 0.21 8.88 1.03
CA VAL A 104 1.26 8.27 1.83
C VAL A 104 1.64 9.26 2.90
N VAL A 105 1.35 8.90 4.13
CA VAL A 105 1.77 9.70 5.29
C VAL A 105 3.30 9.84 5.27
N ALA A 106 3.79 11.07 5.23
CA ALA A 106 5.22 11.33 5.26
C ALA A 106 5.85 10.76 6.53
N PRO A 107 7.03 10.12 6.44
CA PRO A 107 7.66 9.50 7.59
C PRO A 107 8.12 10.53 8.62
N VAL A 108 8.30 10.10 9.85
CA VAL A 108 9.06 10.82 10.87
C VAL A 108 10.53 10.91 10.47
N SER A 109 11.25 11.86 11.05
CA SER A 109 12.69 12.01 10.85
C SER A 109 13.45 12.02 12.18
N ASN A 110 14.78 11.93 12.12
CA ASN A 110 15.68 12.04 13.28
C ASN A 110 15.30 11.09 14.44
N VAL A 111 14.97 9.84 14.11
CA VAL A 111 14.70 8.84 15.15
C VAL A 111 15.98 8.51 15.90
N VAL A 112 15.98 8.78 17.21
CA VAL A 112 17.10 8.49 18.11
C VAL A 112 16.63 7.56 19.20
N ALA A 113 17.40 6.53 19.50
CA ALA A 113 17.17 5.59 20.58
C ALA A 113 18.35 5.59 21.54
N THR A 114 18.10 5.94 22.80
CA THR A 114 19.14 6.05 23.84
C THR A 114 18.85 5.07 24.96
N LYS A 115 19.79 4.18 25.25
CA LYS A 115 19.67 3.24 26.37
C LYS A 115 19.91 3.95 27.70
N VAL A 116 19.00 3.75 28.65
CA VAL A 116 19.08 4.26 30.02
C VAL A 116 18.74 3.12 30.98
N GLY A 117 19.77 2.50 31.56
CA GLY A 117 19.60 1.30 32.39
C GLY A 117 19.01 0.13 31.56
N ASN A 118 17.86 -0.39 32.00
CA ASN A 118 17.10 -1.45 31.30
C ASN A 118 16.02 -0.89 30.38
N ASN A 119 16.00 0.42 30.17
CA ASN A 119 15.03 1.09 29.33
C ASN A 119 15.71 1.63 28.05
N CYS A 120 14.91 1.93 27.04
CA CYS A 120 15.33 2.69 25.88
C CYS A 120 14.39 3.87 25.68
N ASN A 121 14.93 5.08 25.69
CA ASN A 121 14.21 6.29 25.34
C ASN A 121 14.33 6.53 23.83
N ILE A 122 13.21 6.57 23.16
CA ILE A 122 13.09 6.82 21.73
C ILE A 122 12.50 8.21 21.53
N SER A 123 13.13 9.02 20.69
CA SER A 123 12.62 10.33 20.28
C SER A 123 12.71 10.50 18.77
N TRP A 124 11.91 11.35 18.20
CA TRP A 124 11.87 11.63 16.76
C TRP A 124 11.34 13.03 16.48
N THR A 125 11.60 13.50 15.25
CA THR A 125 10.93 14.67 14.71
C THR A 125 9.61 14.25 14.09
N ALA A 126 8.54 14.96 14.39
CA ALA A 126 7.19 14.68 13.88
C ALA A 126 7.16 14.57 12.36
N SER A 127 6.22 13.79 11.85
CA SER A 127 5.85 13.85 10.44
C SER A 127 5.38 15.26 10.07
N PRO A 128 5.74 15.79 8.90
CA PRO A 128 5.24 17.09 8.43
C PRO A 128 3.78 17.05 7.96
N GLU A 129 3.18 15.86 7.86
CA GLU A 129 1.81 15.71 7.39
C GLU A 129 0.80 16.31 8.36
N PRO A 130 -0.17 17.09 7.87
CA PRO A 130 -1.28 17.55 8.69
C PRO A 130 -2.23 16.38 9.02
N GLY A 131 -2.84 16.43 10.19
CA GLY A 131 -3.86 15.44 10.58
C GLY A 131 -3.34 14.12 11.10
N ILE A 132 -2.06 14.02 11.44
CA ILE A 132 -1.48 12.83 12.08
C ILE A 132 -2.21 12.56 13.40
N LEU A 133 -2.76 11.35 13.54
CA LEU A 133 -3.45 10.90 14.75
C LEU A 133 -2.48 10.45 15.84
N GLY A 134 -1.24 10.08 15.47
CA GLY A 134 -0.21 9.65 16.40
C GLY A 134 0.81 8.73 15.74
N TYR A 135 1.55 8.02 16.56
CA TYR A 135 2.67 7.20 16.11
C TYR A 135 2.59 5.78 16.66
N ASN A 136 2.98 4.83 15.82
CA ASN A 136 3.24 3.45 16.21
C ASN A 136 4.75 3.20 16.29
N ILE A 137 5.16 2.54 17.36
CA ILE A 137 6.55 2.17 17.62
C ILE A 137 6.72 0.68 17.38
N TYR A 138 7.73 0.35 16.62
CA TYR A 138 8.08 -1.04 16.31
C TYR A 138 9.52 -1.31 16.75
N MET A 139 9.75 -2.50 17.24
CA MET A 139 11.05 -2.95 17.69
C MET A 139 11.38 -4.32 17.08
N LYS A 140 12.65 -4.54 16.79
CA LYS A 140 13.24 -5.86 16.57
C LYS A 140 14.59 -5.96 17.29
N ASN A 141 15.00 -7.18 17.57
CA ASN A 141 16.28 -7.50 18.18
C ASN A 141 16.95 -8.68 17.46
N ASP A 142 18.08 -9.14 17.98
CA ASP A 142 18.87 -10.22 17.38
C ASP A 142 18.14 -11.57 17.39
N THR A 143 17.17 -11.77 18.29
CA THR A 143 16.37 -13.00 18.38
C THR A 143 15.07 -12.93 17.58
N ASN A 144 14.61 -11.74 17.24
CA ASN A 144 13.42 -11.52 16.41
C ASN A 144 13.78 -10.63 15.22
N THR A 145 13.81 -11.25 14.03
CA THR A 145 14.18 -10.56 12.79
C THR A 145 13.07 -9.66 12.25
N ASN A 146 11.84 -9.86 12.70
CA ASN A 146 10.69 -9.06 12.28
C ASN A 146 10.44 -7.91 13.25
N TYR A 147 10.03 -6.76 12.71
CA TYR A 147 9.56 -5.66 13.54
C TYR A 147 8.20 -5.96 14.16
N VAL A 148 8.10 -5.83 15.47
CA VAL A 148 6.86 -6.02 16.24
C VAL A 148 6.45 -4.69 16.83
N LYS A 149 5.15 -4.35 16.73
CA LYS A 149 4.60 -3.16 17.38
C LYS A 149 4.63 -3.32 18.89
N ILE A 150 5.16 -2.33 19.61
CA ILE A 150 5.34 -2.39 21.07
C ILE A 150 4.44 -1.43 21.85
N ASN A 151 3.81 -0.45 21.21
CA ASN A 151 2.80 0.39 21.88
C ASN A 151 1.39 -0.16 21.66
N SER A 152 0.54 -0.14 22.69
CA SER A 152 -0.85 -0.59 22.64
C SER A 152 -1.79 0.45 22.02
N ALA A 153 -1.57 1.74 22.32
CA ALA A 153 -2.31 2.88 21.78
C ALA A 153 -1.38 3.81 21.01
N LEU A 154 -1.93 4.62 20.11
CA LEU A 154 -1.15 5.63 19.38
C LEU A 154 -0.48 6.60 20.35
N ILE A 155 0.77 6.93 20.08
CA ILE A 155 1.53 7.92 20.83
C ILE A 155 1.28 9.30 20.21
N ALA A 156 0.69 10.21 20.95
CA ALA A 156 0.41 11.57 20.44
C ALA A 156 1.66 12.47 20.42
N GLY A 157 2.64 12.21 21.28
CA GLY A 157 3.90 12.96 21.34
C GLY A 157 4.98 12.38 20.45
N THR A 158 6.18 12.93 20.57
CA THR A 158 7.37 12.55 19.78
C THR A 158 8.41 11.79 20.60
N THR A 159 8.01 11.19 21.70
CA THR A 159 8.86 10.38 22.57
C THR A 159 8.14 9.13 23.04
N TYR A 160 8.90 8.07 23.27
CA TYR A 160 8.41 6.82 23.83
C TYR A 160 9.52 6.16 24.65
N THR A 161 9.16 5.53 25.75
CA THR A 161 10.09 4.73 26.55
C THR A 161 9.72 3.26 26.46
N ASP A 162 10.63 2.47 25.92
CA ASP A 162 10.56 1.01 26.01
C ASP A 162 11.16 0.57 27.34
N ASN A 163 10.31 0.09 28.25
CA ASN A 163 10.66 -0.17 29.65
C ASN A 163 11.26 -1.54 29.89
N CYS A 164 11.43 -2.38 28.88
CA CYS A 164 11.75 -3.78 29.11
C CYS A 164 12.78 -4.31 28.10
N LEU A 165 14.03 -3.87 28.21
CA LEU A 165 15.14 -4.48 27.49
C LEU A 165 15.59 -5.74 28.23
N LEU A 166 14.96 -6.89 27.92
CA LEU A 166 15.18 -8.14 28.63
C LEU A 166 16.51 -8.83 28.32
N TYR A 167 17.12 -8.51 27.21
CA TYR A 167 18.31 -9.22 26.72
C TYR A 167 19.46 -8.27 26.39
N LYS A 168 20.69 -8.75 26.57
CA LYS A 168 21.86 -8.11 26.00
C LYS A 168 21.85 -8.37 24.49
N GLY A 169 21.80 -7.33 23.68
CA GLY A 169 21.74 -7.46 22.23
C GLY A 169 21.53 -6.12 21.54
N ILE A 170 21.44 -6.16 20.23
CA ILE A 170 21.17 -4.99 19.41
C ILE A 170 19.65 -4.86 19.24
N TYR A 171 19.12 -3.73 19.66
CA TYR A 171 17.73 -3.35 19.45
C TYR A 171 17.65 -2.32 18.34
N LYS A 172 16.69 -2.51 17.43
CA LYS A 172 16.40 -1.56 16.34
C LYS A 172 14.95 -1.11 16.45
N TYR A 173 14.75 0.19 16.37
CA TYR A 173 13.44 0.80 16.46
C TYR A 173 13.04 1.44 15.14
N MET A 174 11.74 1.43 14.86
CA MET A 174 11.12 2.12 13.75
C MET A 174 9.88 2.83 14.28
N VAL A 175 9.70 4.08 13.89
CA VAL A 175 8.53 4.89 14.22
C VAL A 175 7.75 5.16 12.95
N ARG A 176 6.44 4.93 12.99
CA ARG A 176 5.55 5.21 11.86
C ARG A 176 4.45 6.16 12.28
N ALA A 177 4.26 7.22 11.53
CA ALA A 177 3.12 8.11 11.64
C ALA A 177 1.84 7.39 11.17
N TYR A 178 0.70 7.77 11.74
CA TYR A 178 -0.61 7.19 11.47
C TYR A 178 -1.68 8.29 11.36
#